data_2b19999a65e9b5a4ba347b0235a61d4e
#
_entry.id   2b19999a65e9b5a4ba347b0235a61d4e
#
_cell.length_a   1.000
_cell.length_b   1.000
_cell.length_c   1.000
_cell.angle_alpha   90.00
_cell.angle_beta   90.00
_cell.angle_gamma   90.00
#
_symmetry.space_group_name_H-M   'P 1'
#
loop_
_entity.id
_entity.type
_entity.pdbx_description
1 polymer ?
#
loop_
_entity_poly.entity_id
_entity_poly.type
_entity_poly.pdbx_seq_one_letter_code
_entity_poly.pdbx_strand_id
1 'polypeptide(L)'
;FPISNMSNSGIDSIQVYIRRKPRSLVEHLGTGRHYNINSKRGNLNLLFCENGDENSIYSTDLAAYVENLDAIEEMSEEYVVIVPSYMVYTADYEEFLQNHIESGADITLMYQNVDNAKDHFLNCQVLNLNKQKGVLSLEPNHGNVKNRNIFMDTYVMKKEIFLDLIDKGRKLSSVYTLADALNESCGEMDIRGVSHRGYFAAMTDLKSYFDANEELLDRRKARELFHEEWTVYTRTNDSCPTQYFEGSNVKSSVISNGCLIE
;
A
#
# COMPACT_ATOMS: atom_id res chain seq x y z
N PHE A 1 3.99 -1.68 6.99
CA PHE A 1 3.32 -2.83 6.36
C PHE A 1 3.85 -3.11 4.94
N PRO A 2 3.77 -2.21 3.93
CA PRO A 2 4.17 -2.54 2.56
C PRO A 2 5.58 -3.12 2.43
N ILE A 3 6.58 -2.51 3.05
CA ILE A 3 7.97 -3.01 3.00
C ILE A 3 8.10 -4.35 3.72
N SER A 4 7.36 -4.59 4.80
CA SER A 4 7.34 -5.89 5.48
C SER A 4 6.74 -6.97 4.59
N ASN A 5 5.65 -6.68 3.87
CA ASN A 5 5.06 -7.60 2.90
C ASN A 5 6.05 -7.89 1.77
N MET A 6 6.74 -6.86 1.23
CA MET A 6 7.76 -7.04 0.19
C MET A 6 8.89 -7.94 0.67
N SER A 7 9.43 -7.68 1.86
CA SER A 7 10.50 -8.48 2.44
C SER A 7 10.07 -9.94 2.69
N ASN A 8 8.87 -10.15 3.24
CA ASN A 8 8.33 -11.50 3.48
C ASN A 8 8.04 -12.24 2.16
N SER A 9 7.70 -11.53 1.09
CA SER A 9 7.53 -12.08 -0.27
C SER A 9 8.84 -12.25 -1.04
N GLY A 10 10.01 -12.05 -0.41
CA GLY A 10 11.31 -12.22 -1.05
C GLY A 10 11.69 -11.11 -2.05
N ILE A 11 10.99 -9.97 -2.03
CA ILE A 11 11.32 -8.81 -2.86
C ILE A 11 12.45 -8.04 -2.18
N ASP A 12 13.61 -8.05 -2.80
CA ASP A 12 14.83 -7.42 -2.29
C ASP A 12 15.10 -6.03 -2.90
N SER A 13 14.61 -5.75 -4.11
CA SER A 13 14.78 -4.46 -4.81
C SER A 13 13.56 -3.59 -4.59
N ILE A 14 13.68 -2.57 -3.74
CA ILE A 14 12.56 -1.73 -3.31
C ILE A 14 12.87 -0.26 -3.57
N GLN A 15 11.99 0.42 -4.28
CA GLN A 15 12.01 1.87 -4.49
C GLN A 15 10.90 2.54 -3.69
N VAL A 16 11.23 3.55 -2.90
CA VAL A 16 10.27 4.34 -2.10
C VAL A 16 10.24 5.77 -2.61
N TYR A 17 9.14 6.14 -3.24
CA TYR A 17 8.93 7.49 -3.79
C TYR A 17 8.40 8.42 -2.71
N ILE A 18 9.19 9.45 -2.36
CA ILE A 18 8.92 10.36 -1.24
C ILE A 18 8.51 11.72 -1.79
N ARG A 19 7.21 12.00 -1.73
CA ARG A 19 6.64 13.24 -2.29
C ARG A 19 6.60 14.41 -1.31
N ARG A 20 6.48 14.13 -0.02
CA ARG A 20 6.33 15.17 1.03
C ARG A 20 6.90 14.71 2.37
N LYS A 21 7.31 15.69 3.18
CA LYS A 21 7.74 15.50 4.58
C LYS A 21 8.73 14.33 4.76
N PRO A 22 9.86 14.34 4.04
CA PRO A 22 10.76 13.18 3.96
C PRO A 22 11.37 12.79 5.31
N ARG A 23 11.56 13.75 6.21
CA ARG A 23 12.36 13.58 7.43
C ARG A 23 11.90 12.39 8.30
N SER A 24 10.63 12.36 8.69
CA SER A 24 10.11 11.30 9.56
C SER A 24 10.10 9.93 8.87
N LEU A 25 9.87 9.90 7.55
CA LEU A 25 9.91 8.67 6.78
C LEU A 25 11.34 8.14 6.67
N VAL A 26 12.31 8.99 6.37
CA VAL A 26 13.74 8.63 6.32
C VAL A 26 14.23 8.14 7.69
N GLU A 27 13.85 8.84 8.78
CA GLU A 27 14.17 8.41 10.13
C GLU A 27 13.56 7.03 10.47
N HIS A 28 12.35 6.75 10.00
CA HIS A 28 11.67 5.47 10.23
C HIS A 28 12.26 4.33 9.38
N LEU A 29 12.52 4.57 8.10
CA LEU A 29 13.07 3.57 7.19
C LEU A 29 14.56 3.32 7.44
N GLY A 30 15.30 4.35 7.81
CA GLY A 30 16.73 4.28 8.03
C GLY A 30 17.47 3.74 6.81
N THR A 31 18.32 2.75 7.03
CA THR A 31 19.06 2.03 5.96
C THR A 31 18.35 0.75 5.51
N GLY A 32 17.12 0.50 5.90
CA GLY A 32 16.37 -0.72 5.56
C GLY A 32 16.78 -1.98 6.34
N ARG A 33 17.83 -1.92 7.18
CA ARG A 33 18.38 -3.11 7.85
C ARG A 33 17.37 -3.86 8.72
N HIS A 34 16.46 -3.15 9.37
CA HIS A 34 15.45 -3.77 10.24
C HIS A 34 14.27 -4.40 9.47
N TYR A 35 14.22 -4.25 8.14
CA TYR A 35 13.23 -4.91 7.29
C TYR A 35 13.69 -6.25 6.74
N ASN A 36 14.82 -6.77 7.18
CA ASN A 36 15.38 -8.06 6.72
C ASN A 36 15.65 -8.11 5.20
N ILE A 37 15.88 -6.98 4.55
CA ILE A 37 16.23 -6.90 3.13
C ILE A 37 17.66 -7.40 2.95
N ASN A 38 17.84 -8.33 2.01
CA ASN A 38 19.16 -8.90 1.72
C ASN A 38 20.07 -7.91 0.99
N SER A 39 20.91 -7.20 1.73
CA SER A 39 21.79 -6.16 1.19
C SER A 39 22.85 -6.65 0.16
N LYS A 40 22.99 -7.97 -0.02
CA LYS A 40 23.85 -8.54 -1.05
C LYS A 40 23.14 -8.75 -2.40
N ARG A 41 21.81 -8.80 -2.40
CA ARG A 41 20.98 -9.07 -3.56
C ARG A 41 20.09 -7.90 -3.95
N GLY A 42 19.77 -7.04 -3.00
CA GLY A 42 18.83 -5.95 -3.19
C GLY A 42 19.16 -4.71 -2.36
N ASN A 43 18.33 -3.72 -2.49
CA ASN A 43 18.46 -2.43 -1.80
C ASN A 43 17.10 -1.79 -1.55
N LEU A 44 17.09 -0.88 -0.57
CA LEU A 44 15.97 0.02 -0.33
C LEU A 44 16.39 1.42 -0.81
N ASN A 45 15.91 1.82 -1.98
CA ASN A 45 16.20 3.11 -2.57
C ASN A 45 15.14 4.14 -2.18
N LEU A 46 15.57 5.25 -1.60
CA LEU A 46 14.70 6.39 -1.27
C LEU A 46 14.81 7.42 -2.39
N LEU A 47 13.74 7.59 -3.15
CA LEU A 47 13.65 8.51 -4.28
C LEU A 47 12.84 9.74 -3.90
N PHE A 48 13.49 10.91 -3.92
CA PHE A 48 12.88 12.17 -3.49
C PHE A 48 12.32 12.91 -4.69
N CYS A 49 11.14 13.52 -4.50
CA CYS A 49 10.51 14.37 -5.50
C CYS A 49 10.77 15.84 -5.11
N GLU A 50 11.40 16.59 -6.02
CA GLU A 50 11.78 17.98 -5.77
C GLU A 50 10.58 18.93 -5.79
N ASN A 51 9.57 18.65 -6.63
CA ASN A 51 8.40 19.51 -6.85
C ASN A 51 7.23 19.27 -5.88
N GLY A 52 7.39 18.38 -4.88
CA GLY A 52 6.30 17.95 -4.00
C GLY A 52 5.73 19.01 -3.05
N ASP A 53 6.44 20.08 -2.78
CA ASP A 53 6.07 21.08 -1.75
C ASP A 53 5.37 22.34 -2.30
N GLU A 54 5.53 22.67 -3.58
CA GLU A 54 5.05 23.95 -4.11
C GLU A 54 3.56 23.96 -4.48
N ASN A 55 3.01 22.84 -5.01
CA ASN A 55 1.58 22.75 -5.30
C ASN A 55 1.07 21.31 -5.18
N SER A 56 0.13 21.11 -4.25
CA SER A 56 -0.42 19.78 -3.93
C SER A 56 -1.15 19.10 -5.10
N ILE A 57 -1.65 19.85 -6.06
CA ILE A 57 -2.39 19.31 -7.22
C ILE A 57 -1.45 18.54 -8.14
N TYR A 58 -0.22 19.01 -8.31
CA TYR A 58 0.78 18.37 -9.17
C TYR A 58 1.62 17.30 -8.46
N SER A 59 1.46 17.14 -7.16
CA SER A 59 2.17 16.11 -6.38
C SER A 59 1.45 14.75 -6.48
N THR A 60 1.34 14.22 -7.69
CA THR A 60 0.76 12.88 -7.93
C THR A 60 1.84 11.79 -7.85
N ASP A 61 1.42 10.52 -7.78
CA ASP A 61 2.32 9.38 -7.89
C ASP A 61 2.95 9.32 -9.28
N LEU A 62 2.16 9.58 -10.32
CA LEU A 62 2.65 9.63 -11.70
C LEU A 62 3.75 10.70 -11.87
N ALA A 63 3.58 11.89 -11.27
CA ALA A 63 4.62 12.93 -11.29
C ALA A 63 5.91 12.45 -10.62
N ALA A 64 5.80 11.73 -9.51
CA ALA A 64 6.95 11.14 -8.82
C ALA A 64 7.70 10.11 -9.67
N TYR A 65 6.97 9.29 -10.43
CA TYR A 65 7.57 8.34 -11.37
C TYR A 65 8.27 9.04 -12.52
N VAL A 66 7.67 10.10 -13.08
CA VAL A 66 8.29 10.90 -14.14
C VAL A 66 9.59 11.58 -13.69
N GLU A 67 9.62 12.13 -12.47
CA GLU A 67 10.83 12.75 -11.91
C GLU A 67 11.97 11.73 -11.69
N ASN A 68 11.65 10.47 -11.47
CA ASN A 68 12.61 9.40 -11.17
C ASN A 68 12.62 8.33 -12.28
N LEU A 69 12.32 8.71 -13.51
CA LEU A 69 12.16 7.77 -14.62
C LEU A 69 13.42 6.94 -14.87
N ASP A 70 14.59 7.58 -14.81
CA ASP A 70 15.89 6.92 -14.98
C ASP A 70 16.07 5.74 -14.00
N ALA A 71 15.65 5.91 -12.74
CA ALA A 71 15.73 4.85 -11.74
C ALA A 71 14.79 3.66 -12.04
N ILE A 72 13.70 3.89 -12.77
CA ILE A 72 12.79 2.84 -13.22
C ILE A 72 13.36 2.13 -14.45
N GLU A 73 13.90 2.90 -15.41
CA GLU A 73 14.50 2.35 -16.63
C GLU A 73 15.72 1.47 -16.34
N GLU A 74 16.55 1.85 -15.37
CA GLU A 74 17.74 1.12 -14.95
C GLU A 74 17.45 -0.21 -14.21
N MET A 75 16.20 -0.45 -13.78
CA MET A 75 15.84 -1.73 -13.14
C MET A 75 16.04 -2.91 -14.10
N SER A 76 16.60 -3.99 -13.59
CA SER A 76 16.80 -5.24 -14.35
C SER A 76 15.59 -6.18 -14.32
N GLU A 77 14.69 -5.96 -13.39
CA GLU A 77 13.52 -6.80 -13.12
C GLU A 77 12.48 -6.67 -14.24
N GLU A 78 11.93 -7.81 -14.67
CA GLU A 78 10.90 -7.83 -15.73
C GLU A 78 9.54 -7.33 -15.24
N TYR A 79 9.21 -7.59 -13.97
CA TYR A 79 7.93 -7.24 -13.37
C TYR A 79 8.10 -6.20 -12.28
N VAL A 80 7.09 -5.39 -12.10
CA VAL A 80 6.95 -4.42 -11.01
C VAL A 80 5.70 -4.69 -10.19
N VAL A 81 5.84 -4.59 -8.86
CA VAL A 81 4.71 -4.56 -7.93
C VAL A 81 4.66 -3.18 -7.30
N ILE A 82 3.56 -2.46 -7.50
CA ILE A 82 3.35 -1.11 -7.00
C ILE A 82 2.36 -1.18 -5.86
N VAL A 83 2.68 -0.57 -4.73
CA VAL A 83 1.85 -0.63 -3.53
C VAL A 83 1.74 0.75 -2.86
N PRO A 84 0.61 1.07 -2.25
CA PRO A 84 0.42 2.33 -1.54
C PRO A 84 1.03 2.29 -0.14
N SER A 85 1.39 3.44 0.40
CA SER A 85 1.88 3.56 1.79
C SER A 85 0.78 3.78 2.82
N TYR A 86 -0.43 4.16 2.40
CA TYR A 86 -1.54 4.55 3.28
C TYR A 86 -2.55 3.42 3.56
N MET A 87 -2.34 2.25 3.01
CA MET A 87 -3.17 1.07 3.24
C MET A 87 -2.47 0.06 4.14
N VAL A 88 -3.24 -0.58 5.00
CA VAL A 88 -2.77 -1.57 5.99
C VAL A 88 -3.42 -2.91 5.72
N TYR A 89 -2.61 -3.87 5.35
CA TYR A 89 -2.98 -5.26 5.07
C TYR A 89 -1.73 -6.14 5.05
N THR A 90 -1.91 -7.45 5.08
CA THR A 90 -0.86 -8.43 4.81
C THR A 90 -1.15 -9.11 3.48
N ALA A 91 -0.14 -9.23 2.62
CA ALA A 91 -0.27 -9.90 1.33
C ALA A 91 1.07 -10.51 0.91
N ASP A 92 1.00 -11.70 0.31
CA ASP A 92 2.11 -12.31 -0.38
C ASP A 92 2.15 -11.81 -1.84
N TYR A 93 3.15 -11.00 -2.13
CA TYR A 93 3.32 -10.44 -3.48
C TYR A 93 3.97 -11.44 -4.44
N GLU A 94 4.64 -12.49 -3.95
CA GLU A 94 5.10 -13.58 -4.81
C GLU A 94 3.92 -14.37 -5.34
N GLU A 95 2.98 -14.76 -4.47
CA GLU A 95 1.72 -15.39 -4.90
C GLU A 95 0.92 -14.49 -5.85
N PHE A 96 0.89 -13.19 -5.58
CA PHE A 96 0.21 -12.21 -6.42
C PHE A 96 0.84 -12.12 -7.82
N LEU A 97 2.17 -12.12 -7.92
CA LEU A 97 2.92 -12.15 -9.18
C LEU A 97 2.68 -13.46 -9.94
N GLN A 98 2.71 -14.61 -9.27
CA GLN A 98 2.45 -15.89 -9.91
C GLN A 98 1.03 -15.94 -10.51
N ASN A 99 0.03 -15.50 -9.77
CA ASN A 99 -1.34 -15.38 -10.26
C ASN A 99 -1.43 -14.46 -11.50
N HIS A 100 -0.67 -13.37 -11.54
CA HIS A 100 -0.59 -12.49 -12.71
C HIS A 100 0.00 -13.21 -13.92
N ILE A 101 1.15 -13.86 -13.77
CA ILE A 101 1.83 -14.60 -14.83
C ILE A 101 0.93 -15.70 -15.40
N GLU A 102 0.29 -16.49 -14.53
CA GLU A 102 -0.63 -17.56 -14.93
C GLU A 102 -1.87 -17.05 -15.64
N SER A 103 -2.36 -15.87 -15.28
CA SER A 103 -3.52 -15.26 -15.91
C SER A 103 -3.25 -14.80 -17.34
N GLY A 104 -2.00 -14.47 -17.67
CA GLY A 104 -1.61 -13.88 -18.95
C GLY A 104 -2.15 -12.46 -19.17
N ALA A 105 -2.68 -11.81 -18.13
CA ALA A 105 -3.17 -10.44 -18.21
C ALA A 105 -2.02 -9.43 -18.41
N ASP A 106 -2.31 -8.27 -18.98
CA ASP A 106 -1.35 -7.18 -19.09
C ASP A 106 -1.09 -6.55 -17.70
N ILE A 107 -2.16 -6.37 -16.93
CA ILE A 107 -2.11 -5.78 -15.58
C ILE A 107 -3.04 -6.56 -14.65
N THR A 108 -2.58 -6.79 -13.42
CA THR A 108 -3.43 -7.34 -12.36
C THR A 108 -3.51 -6.38 -11.19
N LEU A 109 -4.73 -6.14 -10.69
CA LEU A 109 -5.06 -5.22 -9.62
C LEU A 109 -5.57 -5.99 -8.41
N MET A 110 -5.10 -5.63 -7.21
CA MET A 110 -5.61 -6.21 -5.97
C MET A 110 -6.78 -5.40 -5.44
N TYR A 111 -7.86 -6.06 -5.04
CA TYR A 111 -9.03 -5.41 -4.44
C TYR A 111 -9.57 -6.22 -3.27
N GLN A 112 -10.31 -5.55 -2.40
CA GLN A 112 -11.11 -6.23 -1.37
C GLN A 112 -12.58 -5.83 -1.50
N ASN A 113 -13.47 -6.83 -1.49
CA ASN A 113 -14.88 -6.59 -1.37
C ASN A 113 -15.22 -6.26 0.08
N VAL A 114 -15.79 -5.08 0.30
CA VAL A 114 -16.18 -4.60 1.63
C VAL A 114 -17.68 -4.32 1.68
N ASP A 115 -18.26 -4.43 2.86
CA ASP A 115 -19.70 -4.21 3.10
C ASP A 115 -20.00 -2.92 3.89
N ASN A 116 -19.00 -2.10 4.11
CA ASN A 116 -19.04 -0.84 4.86
C ASN A 116 -18.56 0.38 4.06
N ALA A 117 -18.48 0.28 2.72
CA ALA A 117 -17.98 1.34 1.86
C ALA A 117 -18.80 2.64 1.88
N LYS A 118 -20.00 2.63 2.49
CA LYS A 118 -20.83 3.82 2.65
C LYS A 118 -20.21 4.83 3.63
N ASP A 119 -19.60 4.33 4.68
CA ASP A 119 -19.09 5.14 5.79
C ASP A 119 -17.54 5.07 5.91
N HIS A 120 -16.93 4.11 5.20
CA HIS A 120 -15.49 3.87 5.19
C HIS A 120 -14.95 3.89 3.77
N PHE A 121 -13.63 3.98 3.64
CA PHE A 121 -12.93 4.01 2.34
C PHE A 121 -13.39 5.14 1.41
N LEU A 122 -13.86 6.25 1.97
CA LEU A 122 -14.27 7.42 1.18
C LEU A 122 -13.06 7.95 0.39
N ASN A 123 -13.31 8.30 -0.87
CA ASN A 123 -12.30 8.71 -1.85
C ASN A 123 -11.26 7.66 -2.26
N CYS A 124 -11.29 6.44 -1.70
CA CYS A 124 -10.57 5.33 -2.30
C CYS A 124 -11.18 4.96 -3.65
N GLN A 125 -10.38 4.42 -4.56
CA GLN A 125 -10.88 3.95 -5.85
C GLN A 125 -11.65 2.63 -5.68
N VAL A 126 -12.68 2.47 -6.51
CA VAL A 126 -13.50 1.25 -6.60
C VAL A 126 -13.25 0.61 -7.97
N LEU A 127 -13.10 -0.71 -8.00
CA LEU A 127 -13.05 -1.47 -9.25
C LEU A 127 -14.45 -1.91 -9.68
N ASN A 128 -14.85 -1.50 -10.86
CA ASN A 128 -16.00 -2.04 -11.56
C ASN A 128 -15.56 -3.25 -12.37
N LEU A 129 -16.03 -4.44 -11.99
CA LEU A 129 -15.57 -5.71 -12.58
C LEU A 129 -16.68 -6.37 -13.40
N ASN A 130 -16.30 -7.03 -14.49
CA ASN A 130 -17.16 -7.95 -15.20
C ASN A 130 -17.24 -9.33 -14.49
N LYS A 131 -18.02 -10.27 -15.03
CA LYS A 131 -18.22 -11.61 -14.45
C LYS A 131 -16.92 -12.46 -14.43
N GLN A 132 -15.98 -12.18 -15.32
CA GLN A 132 -14.67 -12.85 -15.41
C GLN A 132 -13.57 -12.12 -14.64
N LYS A 133 -13.93 -11.16 -13.78
CA LYS A 133 -13.02 -10.29 -13.03
C LYS A 133 -12.15 -9.36 -13.87
N GLY A 134 -12.49 -9.14 -15.14
CA GLY A 134 -11.91 -8.07 -15.95
C GLY A 134 -12.34 -6.71 -15.42
N VAL A 135 -11.41 -5.78 -15.33
CA VAL A 135 -11.64 -4.42 -14.85
C VAL A 135 -12.24 -3.59 -15.99
N LEU A 136 -13.41 -3.03 -15.76
CA LEU A 136 -14.12 -2.19 -16.72
C LEU A 136 -13.80 -0.71 -16.54
N SER A 137 -13.69 -0.28 -15.28
CA SER A 137 -13.37 1.11 -14.92
C SER A 137 -12.99 1.22 -13.46
N LEU A 138 -12.34 2.33 -13.13
CA LEU A 138 -12.09 2.81 -11.76
C LEU A 138 -12.94 4.05 -11.50
N GLU A 139 -13.50 4.16 -10.30
CA GLU A 139 -14.26 5.34 -9.87
C GLU A 139 -14.03 5.63 -8.38
N PRO A 140 -14.07 6.89 -7.94
CA PRO A 140 -13.94 7.20 -6.52
C PRO A 140 -15.15 6.70 -5.71
N ASN A 141 -14.91 6.18 -4.50
CA ASN A 141 -15.97 5.84 -3.57
C ASN A 141 -16.56 7.10 -2.94
N HIS A 142 -17.78 7.45 -3.35
CA HIS A 142 -18.53 8.59 -2.81
C HIS A 142 -19.45 8.23 -1.63
N GLY A 143 -19.36 7.01 -1.07
CA GLY A 143 -20.21 6.57 0.06
C GLY A 143 -21.68 6.31 -0.30
N ASN A 144 -22.00 6.13 -1.58
CA ASN A 144 -23.39 5.95 -2.03
C ASN A 144 -23.90 4.51 -1.88
N VAL A 145 -22.98 3.53 -1.89
CA VAL A 145 -23.30 2.10 -1.90
C VAL A 145 -22.51 1.39 -0.80
N LYS A 146 -23.19 0.46 -0.11
CA LYS A 146 -22.60 -0.27 1.02
C LYS A 146 -21.54 -1.27 0.59
N ASN A 147 -21.82 -2.07 -0.44
CA ASN A 147 -20.94 -3.13 -0.91
C ASN A 147 -20.16 -2.65 -2.13
N ARG A 148 -18.83 -2.60 -2.01
CA ARG A 148 -17.94 -2.17 -3.09
C ARG A 148 -16.67 -3.02 -3.14
N ASN A 149 -16.09 -3.13 -4.33
CA ASN A 149 -14.74 -3.66 -4.51
C ASN A 149 -13.75 -2.51 -4.40
N ILE A 150 -13.23 -2.29 -3.20
CA ILE A 150 -12.23 -1.24 -2.97
C ILE A 150 -10.91 -1.67 -3.59
N PHE A 151 -10.40 -0.85 -4.48
CA PHE A 151 -9.07 -1.03 -5.05
C PHE A 151 -8.01 -0.76 -3.98
N MET A 152 -7.07 -1.65 -3.85
CA MET A 152 -6.02 -1.56 -2.83
C MET A 152 -4.78 -0.81 -3.33
N ASP A 153 -4.91 -0.01 -4.40
CA ASP A 153 -3.80 0.69 -5.08
C ASP A 153 -2.56 -0.20 -5.28
N THR A 154 -2.82 -1.50 -5.45
CA THR A 154 -1.79 -2.52 -5.59
C THR A 154 -1.87 -3.12 -6.98
N TYR A 155 -0.77 -2.99 -7.73
CA TYR A 155 -0.65 -3.37 -9.12
C TYR A 155 0.47 -4.38 -9.30
N VAL A 156 0.32 -5.30 -10.24
CA VAL A 156 1.43 -6.06 -10.82
C VAL A 156 1.34 -6.01 -12.34
N MET A 157 2.47 -5.76 -12.99
CA MET A 157 2.58 -5.68 -14.45
C MET A 157 4.05 -5.83 -14.87
N LYS A 158 4.28 -6.00 -16.16
CA LYS A 158 5.64 -5.88 -16.73
C LYS A 158 6.13 -4.44 -16.63
N LYS A 159 7.45 -4.29 -16.43
CA LYS A 159 8.12 -2.97 -16.39
C LYS A 159 7.84 -2.14 -17.65
N GLU A 160 7.83 -2.77 -18.82
CA GLU A 160 7.52 -2.10 -20.09
C GLU A 160 6.13 -1.48 -20.09
N ILE A 161 5.11 -2.21 -19.61
CA ILE A 161 3.73 -1.71 -19.49
C ILE A 161 3.66 -0.55 -18.51
N PHE A 162 4.42 -0.62 -17.40
CA PHE A 162 4.49 0.48 -16.45
C PHE A 162 5.07 1.74 -17.06
N LEU A 163 6.16 1.62 -17.83
CA LEU A 163 6.76 2.76 -18.54
C LEU A 163 5.80 3.35 -19.58
N ASP A 164 5.05 2.52 -20.29
CA ASP A 164 4.04 2.96 -21.26
C ASP A 164 2.90 3.71 -20.57
N LEU A 165 2.43 3.26 -19.39
CA LEU A 165 1.43 3.97 -18.60
C LEU A 165 1.92 5.32 -18.10
N ILE A 166 3.18 5.41 -17.65
CA ILE A 166 3.80 6.69 -17.25
C ILE A 166 3.83 7.65 -18.45
N ASP A 167 4.29 7.18 -19.61
CA ASP A 167 4.38 8.00 -20.81
C ASP A 167 3.00 8.45 -21.32
N LYS A 168 2.01 7.55 -21.32
CA LYS A 168 0.61 7.84 -21.65
C LYS A 168 0.03 8.90 -20.70
N GLY A 169 0.17 8.68 -19.37
CA GLY A 169 -0.40 9.55 -18.36
C GLY A 169 0.18 10.96 -18.41
N ARG A 170 1.50 11.13 -18.50
CA ARG A 170 2.14 12.45 -18.58
C ARG A 170 1.75 13.24 -19.84
N LYS A 171 1.43 12.55 -20.94
CA LYS A 171 0.98 13.20 -22.18
C LYS A 171 -0.48 13.67 -22.10
N LEU A 172 -1.30 12.99 -21.28
CA LEU A 172 -2.71 13.33 -21.11
C LEU A 172 -2.91 14.50 -20.15
N SER A 173 -2.27 14.46 -18.97
CA SER A 173 -2.38 15.54 -18.00
C SER A 173 -1.30 15.49 -16.92
N SER A 174 -0.81 16.64 -16.51
CA SER A 174 0.16 16.79 -15.41
C SER A 174 -0.44 16.54 -14.01
N VAL A 175 -1.75 16.40 -13.91
CA VAL A 175 -2.45 16.11 -12.64
C VAL A 175 -2.96 14.67 -12.54
N TYR A 176 -2.69 13.86 -13.55
CA TYR A 176 -3.08 12.45 -13.52
C TYR A 176 -2.30 11.67 -12.47
N THR A 177 -2.99 10.69 -11.91
CA THR A 177 -2.41 9.60 -11.12
C THR A 177 -2.17 8.39 -12.02
N LEU A 178 -1.46 7.39 -11.52
CA LEU A 178 -1.31 6.11 -12.20
C LEU A 178 -2.68 5.45 -12.42
N ALA A 179 -3.59 5.57 -11.43
CA ALA A 179 -4.96 5.05 -11.54
C ALA A 179 -5.76 5.73 -12.66
N ASP A 180 -5.55 7.03 -12.90
CA ASP A 180 -6.19 7.74 -14.01
C ASP A 180 -5.67 7.23 -15.37
N ALA A 181 -4.35 7.10 -15.52
CA ALA A 181 -3.73 6.55 -16.72
C ALA A 181 -4.18 5.11 -17.00
N LEU A 182 -4.34 4.31 -15.94
CA LEU A 182 -4.86 2.96 -16.02
C LEU A 182 -6.33 2.95 -16.46
N ASN A 183 -7.16 3.81 -15.89
CA ASN A 183 -8.59 3.89 -16.23
C ASN A 183 -8.82 4.21 -17.70
N GLU A 184 -8.00 5.09 -18.29
CA GLU A 184 -8.01 5.37 -19.74
C GLU A 184 -7.58 4.16 -20.58
N SER A 185 -6.96 3.16 -19.98
CA SER A 185 -6.46 1.96 -20.67
C SER A 185 -7.36 0.74 -20.49
N CYS A 186 -8.43 0.82 -19.68
CA CYS A 186 -9.34 -0.30 -19.40
C CYS A 186 -10.02 -0.91 -20.63
N GLY A 187 -10.14 -0.15 -21.73
CA GLY A 187 -10.72 -0.65 -22.99
C GLY A 187 -9.69 -1.23 -23.98
N GLU A 188 -8.41 -1.05 -23.73
CA GLU A 188 -7.31 -1.37 -24.63
C GLU A 188 -6.46 -2.55 -24.15
N MET A 189 -6.41 -2.77 -22.82
CA MET A 189 -5.57 -3.76 -22.14
C MET A 189 -6.41 -4.82 -21.42
N ASP A 190 -5.87 -6.03 -21.26
CA ASP A 190 -6.45 -7.06 -20.39
C ASP A 190 -6.07 -6.78 -18.94
N ILE A 191 -6.94 -6.08 -18.22
CA ILE A 191 -6.75 -5.72 -16.82
C ILE A 191 -7.65 -6.59 -15.96
N ARG A 192 -7.10 -7.34 -15.01
CA ARG A 192 -7.84 -8.26 -14.14
C ARG A 192 -7.74 -7.92 -12.68
N GLY A 193 -8.82 -8.21 -11.92
CA GLY A 193 -8.87 -8.04 -10.48
C GLY A 193 -8.64 -9.34 -9.73
N VAL A 194 -7.76 -9.31 -8.73
CA VAL A 194 -7.55 -10.40 -7.75
C VAL A 194 -8.08 -9.95 -6.39
N SER A 195 -8.94 -10.79 -5.80
CA SER A 195 -9.57 -10.47 -4.50
C SER A 195 -8.63 -10.82 -3.35
N HIS A 196 -8.33 -9.82 -2.53
CA HIS A 196 -7.67 -10.01 -1.24
C HIS A 196 -8.65 -10.48 -0.17
N ARG A 197 -8.12 -11.16 0.87
CA ARG A 197 -8.84 -11.60 2.06
C ARG A 197 -8.01 -11.31 3.30
N GLY A 198 -8.67 -10.99 4.40
CA GLY A 198 -8.04 -10.66 5.68
C GLY A 198 -8.28 -9.20 6.08
N TYR A 199 -7.56 -8.75 7.09
CA TYR A 199 -7.67 -7.38 7.57
C TYR A 199 -7.24 -6.37 6.49
N PHE A 200 -8.05 -5.33 6.31
CA PHE A 200 -7.77 -4.25 5.39
C PHE A 200 -8.28 -2.92 5.93
N ALA A 201 -7.43 -1.93 5.98
CA ALA A 201 -7.78 -0.55 6.32
C ALA A 201 -7.04 0.44 5.41
N ALA A 202 -7.67 1.60 5.16
CA ALA A 202 -7.08 2.71 4.41
C ALA A 202 -7.05 3.97 5.29
N MET A 203 -5.86 4.55 5.44
CA MET A 203 -5.60 5.74 6.26
C MET A 203 -5.75 7.00 5.40
N THR A 204 -6.99 7.34 5.05
CA THR A 204 -7.29 8.49 4.18
C THR A 204 -7.44 9.81 4.95
N ASP A 205 -7.77 9.73 6.23
CA ASP A 205 -7.94 10.86 7.14
C ASP A 205 -7.64 10.46 8.60
N LEU A 206 -7.75 11.43 9.53
CA LEU A 206 -7.52 11.20 10.95
C LEU A 206 -8.57 10.24 11.56
N LYS A 207 -9.81 10.30 11.06
CA LYS A 207 -10.87 9.42 11.55
C LYS A 207 -10.60 7.97 11.17
N SER A 208 -10.26 7.68 9.91
CA SER A 208 -9.94 6.33 9.44
C SER A 208 -8.71 5.76 10.16
N TYR A 209 -7.71 6.61 10.48
CA TYR A 209 -6.58 6.21 11.31
C TYR A 209 -7.01 5.81 12.73
N PHE A 210 -7.88 6.61 13.37
CA PHE A 210 -8.40 6.32 14.71
C PHE A 210 -9.25 5.04 14.70
N ASP A 211 -10.19 4.93 13.77
CA ASP A 211 -11.09 3.77 13.65
C ASP A 211 -10.28 2.46 13.45
N ALA A 212 -9.23 2.49 12.62
CA ALA A 212 -8.37 1.34 12.42
C ALA A 212 -7.58 0.94 13.68
N ASN A 213 -7.14 1.91 14.49
CA ASN A 213 -6.52 1.60 15.79
C ASN A 213 -7.53 0.98 16.77
N GLU A 214 -8.77 1.47 16.82
CA GLU A 214 -9.83 0.87 17.65
C GLU A 214 -10.17 -0.55 17.17
N GLU A 215 -10.25 -0.78 15.87
CA GLU A 215 -10.51 -2.12 15.31
C GLU A 215 -9.49 -3.16 15.75
N LEU A 216 -8.21 -2.79 15.87
CA LEU A 216 -7.14 -3.68 16.31
C LEU A 216 -7.16 -4.01 17.81
N LEU A 217 -8.02 -3.37 18.60
CA LEU A 217 -8.33 -3.82 19.97
C LEU A 217 -9.13 -5.13 19.97
N ASP A 218 -9.87 -5.45 18.89
CA ASP A 218 -10.45 -6.78 18.71
C ASP A 218 -9.33 -7.78 18.34
N ARG A 219 -9.09 -8.74 19.24
CA ARG A 219 -8.05 -9.76 19.07
C ARG A 219 -8.20 -10.61 17.81
N ARG A 220 -9.40 -10.77 17.27
CA ARG A 220 -9.63 -11.53 16.03
C ARG A 220 -9.10 -10.73 14.85
N LYS A 221 -9.45 -9.45 14.73
CA LYS A 221 -8.93 -8.56 13.69
C LYS A 221 -7.42 -8.37 13.79
N ALA A 222 -6.91 -8.20 15.02
CA ALA A 222 -5.46 -8.10 15.24
C ALA A 222 -4.71 -9.35 14.77
N ARG A 223 -5.25 -10.56 14.95
CA ARG A 223 -4.64 -11.81 14.47
C ARG A 223 -4.67 -11.98 12.97
N GLU A 224 -5.61 -11.35 12.27
CA GLU A 224 -5.64 -11.34 10.80
C GLU A 224 -4.49 -10.49 10.22
N LEU A 225 -4.03 -9.48 10.96
CA LEU A 225 -2.94 -8.59 10.56
C LEU A 225 -1.59 -9.03 11.12
N PHE A 226 -1.56 -9.47 12.41
CA PHE A 226 -0.36 -9.86 13.13
C PHE A 226 -0.36 -11.36 13.37
N HIS A 227 0.14 -12.14 12.43
CA HIS A 227 0.27 -13.59 12.59
C HIS A 227 1.74 -14.01 12.55
N GLU A 228 2.05 -15.14 13.20
CA GLU A 228 3.43 -15.56 13.47
C GLU A 228 4.26 -15.80 12.20
N GLU A 229 3.60 -16.28 11.14
CA GLU A 229 4.27 -16.59 9.88
C GLU A 229 4.54 -15.36 9.00
N TRP A 230 3.97 -14.19 9.34
CA TRP A 230 4.09 -12.97 8.53
C TRP A 230 4.53 -11.79 9.40
N THR A 231 5.83 -11.67 9.60
CA THR A 231 6.41 -10.67 10.51
C THR A 231 6.21 -9.25 9.98
N VAL A 232 5.68 -8.37 10.82
CA VAL A 232 5.66 -6.93 10.57
C VAL A 232 6.93 -6.31 11.14
N TYR A 233 7.86 -5.96 10.27
CA TYR A 233 9.11 -5.29 10.65
C TYR A 233 8.84 -3.81 10.93
N THR A 234 9.41 -3.32 12.01
CA THR A 234 9.35 -1.91 12.37
C THR A 234 10.61 -1.52 13.15
N ARG A 235 10.80 -0.22 13.31
CA ARG A 235 11.89 0.28 14.15
C ARG A 235 11.65 -0.18 15.59
N THR A 236 12.66 -0.76 16.22
CA THR A 236 12.61 -1.14 17.63
C THR A 236 12.46 0.09 18.51
N ASN A 237 11.62 -0.01 19.52
CA ASN A 237 11.44 1.00 20.55
C ASN A 237 11.76 0.38 21.91
N ASP A 238 12.84 0.84 22.53
CA ASP A 238 13.30 0.37 23.84
C ASP A 238 12.51 1.04 24.97
N SER A 239 11.19 0.91 24.96
CA SER A 239 10.34 1.36 26.05
C SER A 239 10.51 0.47 27.28
N CYS A 240 10.58 1.07 28.47
CA CYS A 240 10.56 0.33 29.72
C CYS A 240 9.27 -0.51 29.86
N PRO A 241 9.29 -1.63 30.57
CA PRO A 241 8.06 -2.34 30.91
C PRO A 241 7.08 -1.43 31.66
N THR A 242 5.78 -1.65 31.43
CA THR A 242 4.74 -0.97 32.21
C THR A 242 4.84 -1.37 33.69
N GLN A 243 4.74 -0.42 34.58
CA GLN A 243 4.77 -0.61 36.02
C GLN A 243 3.37 -0.46 36.62
N TYR A 244 3.02 -1.37 37.48
CA TYR A 244 1.74 -1.38 38.19
C TYR A 244 2.05 -1.17 39.70
N PHE A 245 1.47 -0.13 40.25
CA PHE A 245 1.63 0.19 41.67
C PHE A 245 0.60 -0.51 42.55
N GLU A 246 0.84 -0.51 43.84
CA GLU A 246 -0.08 -1.10 44.81
C GLU A 246 -1.46 -0.43 44.72
N GLY A 247 -2.51 -1.23 44.59
CA GLY A 247 -3.89 -0.74 44.42
C GLY A 247 -4.35 -0.53 42.96
N SER A 248 -3.44 -0.59 42.01
CA SER A 248 -3.85 -0.47 40.58
C SER A 248 -4.84 -1.57 40.17
N ASN A 249 -5.89 -1.19 39.47
CA ASN A 249 -6.93 -2.10 38.99
C ASN A 249 -7.13 -1.95 37.47
N VAL A 250 -6.68 -2.93 36.73
CA VAL A 250 -6.77 -2.94 35.26
C VAL A 250 -7.69 -4.04 34.79
N LYS A 251 -8.74 -3.68 34.05
CA LYS A 251 -9.71 -4.62 33.47
C LYS A 251 -9.99 -4.26 32.00
N SER A 252 -10.03 -5.28 31.14
CA SER A 252 -10.42 -5.16 29.71
C SER A 252 -9.70 -4.00 28.98
N SER A 253 -8.40 -3.87 29.20
CA SER A 253 -7.58 -2.77 28.69
C SER A 253 -6.41 -3.29 27.86
N VAL A 254 -5.99 -2.50 26.90
CA VAL A 254 -4.72 -2.65 26.20
C VAL A 254 -3.80 -1.51 26.65
N ILE A 255 -2.64 -1.87 27.18
CA ILE A 255 -1.70 -0.91 27.76
C ILE A 255 -0.38 -1.06 27.03
N SER A 256 0.15 0.06 26.51
CA SER A 256 1.45 0.09 25.84
C SER A 256 2.58 -0.02 26.85
N ASN A 257 3.79 -0.37 26.38
CA ASN A 257 4.99 -0.35 27.19
C ASN A 257 5.30 1.06 27.71
N GLY A 258 5.95 1.14 28.88
CA GLY A 258 6.39 2.39 29.48
C GLY A 258 5.34 3.17 30.25
N CYS A 259 4.14 2.61 30.46
CA CYS A 259 3.10 3.23 31.27
C CYS A 259 3.36 3.05 32.77
N LEU A 260 2.90 4.01 33.58
CA LEU A 260 2.82 3.92 35.03
C LEU A 260 1.34 3.91 35.42
N ILE A 261 0.88 2.86 36.11
CA ILE A 261 -0.52 2.66 36.50
C ILE A 261 -0.61 2.72 38.02
N GLU A 262 -1.24 3.77 38.54
CA GLU A 262 -1.46 4.01 39.97
C GLU A 262 -2.84 3.55 40.44
#